data_d4f4c4c8d015ff16f8ef8b9b5593114d
#
_entry.id   d4f4c4c8d015ff16f8ef8b9b5593114d
#
_cell.length_a   1.000
_cell.length_b   1.000
_cell.length_c   1.000
_cell.angle_alpha   90.00
_cell.angle_beta   90.00
_cell.angle_gamma   90.00
#
_symmetry.space_group_name_H-M   'P 1'
#
loop_
_entity.id
_entity.type
_entity.pdbx_description
1 polymer ?
#
loop_
_entity_poly.entity_id
_entity_poly.type
_entity_poly.pdbx_seq_one_letter_code
_entity_poly.pdbx_strand_id
1 'polypeptide(L)'
;AQNAAAAIPSPVPAARPAQAPAVPKVSAEPGKINWSLQPGVKVRQSSNRNMLGAYGPEKAVDGNTSSRISDVSISATGVVEGKTAWFGIDFGRETNRTIEKVVIYTPANLTLLGTMEKFKVILYGNDKNVLAEKTFSTTPSEKSTNVTSWKLDAPVKARALRVESANPSQPLALTEVEAYGPEDAEDTPVPAPAE
;
A
#
# COMPACT_ATOMS: atom_id res chain seq x y z
N ALA A 1 -55.31 -19.90 -30.29
CA ALA A 1 -53.93 -20.41 -30.31
C ALA A 1 -53.03 -19.43 -29.55
N GLN A 2 -52.69 -19.79 -28.28
CA GLN A 2 -51.77 -18.98 -27.45
C GLN A 2 -50.35 -19.56 -27.63
N ASN A 3 -49.44 -18.70 -28.15
CA ASN A 3 -48.01 -18.98 -28.21
C ASN A 3 -47.39 -18.77 -26.83
N ALA A 4 -47.01 -19.84 -26.16
CA ALA A 4 -46.19 -19.76 -24.96
C ALA A 4 -44.72 -19.51 -25.39
N ALA A 5 -44.22 -18.31 -25.06
CA ALA A 5 -42.81 -17.97 -25.24
C ALA A 5 -41.99 -18.74 -24.18
N ALA A 6 -41.08 -19.59 -24.64
CA ALA A 6 -40.13 -20.32 -23.79
C ALA A 6 -39.14 -19.32 -23.14
N ALA A 7 -39.07 -19.34 -21.81
CA ALA A 7 -38.10 -18.55 -21.05
C ALA A 7 -36.66 -19.05 -21.32
N ILE A 8 -35.80 -18.16 -21.77
CA ILE A 8 -34.36 -18.41 -21.93
C ILE A 8 -33.72 -18.48 -20.53
N PRO A 9 -33.04 -19.59 -20.17
CA PRO A 9 -32.37 -19.67 -18.88
C PRO A 9 -31.23 -18.65 -18.82
N SER A 10 -31.17 -17.89 -17.71
CA SER A 10 -30.07 -16.96 -17.43
C SER A 10 -28.73 -17.70 -17.33
N PRO A 11 -27.66 -17.18 -17.90
CA PRO A 11 -26.34 -17.80 -17.80
C PRO A 11 -25.88 -17.83 -16.35
N VAL A 12 -25.50 -19.03 -15.88
CA VAL A 12 -24.86 -19.23 -14.57
C VAL A 12 -23.52 -18.48 -14.57
N PRO A 13 -23.23 -17.64 -13.56
CA PRO A 13 -21.93 -16.97 -13.47
C PRO A 13 -20.82 -18.02 -13.40
N ALA A 14 -19.87 -17.96 -14.31
CA ALA A 14 -18.69 -18.82 -14.28
C ALA A 14 -17.97 -18.65 -12.95
N ALA A 15 -17.73 -19.74 -12.24
CA ALA A 15 -16.96 -19.74 -11.00
C ALA A 15 -15.58 -19.09 -11.25
N ARG A 16 -15.28 -18.06 -10.47
CA ARG A 16 -13.97 -17.37 -10.53
C ARG A 16 -12.90 -18.45 -10.25
N PRO A 17 -11.89 -18.61 -11.11
CA PRO A 17 -10.83 -19.58 -10.86
C PRO A 17 -10.20 -19.31 -9.50
N ALA A 18 -10.00 -20.37 -8.72
CA ALA A 18 -9.34 -20.30 -7.43
C ALA A 18 -7.96 -19.68 -7.63
N GLN A 19 -7.71 -18.58 -6.93
CA GLN A 19 -6.44 -17.86 -7.00
C GLN A 19 -5.36 -18.80 -6.46
N ALA A 20 -4.36 -19.13 -7.28
CA ALA A 20 -3.23 -19.94 -6.85
C ALA A 20 -2.60 -19.32 -5.59
N PRO A 21 -2.08 -20.13 -4.64
CA PRO A 21 -1.42 -19.60 -3.45
C PRO A 21 -0.31 -18.65 -3.88
N ALA A 22 -0.33 -17.42 -3.35
CA ALA A 22 0.63 -16.39 -3.69
C ALA A 22 2.04 -16.88 -3.28
N VAL A 23 2.94 -16.95 -4.25
CA VAL A 23 4.36 -17.23 -3.98
C VAL A 23 4.91 -16.05 -3.19
N PRO A 24 5.63 -16.29 -2.06
CA PRO A 24 6.25 -15.22 -1.29
C PRO A 24 7.17 -14.39 -2.17
N LYS A 25 6.99 -13.07 -2.16
CA LYS A 25 7.87 -12.16 -2.90
C LYS A 25 9.17 -11.98 -2.11
N VAL A 26 10.30 -12.22 -2.78
CA VAL A 26 11.62 -12.17 -2.17
C VAL A 26 12.06 -10.71 -1.98
N SER A 27 12.71 -10.42 -0.85
CA SER A 27 13.30 -9.11 -0.58
C SER A 27 14.50 -8.83 -1.51
N ALA A 28 14.64 -7.57 -1.89
CA ALA A 28 15.82 -7.10 -2.61
C ALA A 28 17.06 -6.90 -1.69
N GLU A 29 16.86 -6.84 -0.36
CA GLU A 29 17.93 -6.67 0.63
C GLU A 29 18.29 -8.02 1.26
N PRO A 30 19.56 -8.49 1.16
CA PRO A 30 19.98 -9.76 1.77
C PRO A 30 19.74 -9.76 3.29
N GLY A 31 19.19 -10.86 3.83
CA GLY A 31 18.87 -11.01 5.25
C GLY A 31 17.72 -10.13 5.75
N LYS A 32 16.93 -9.55 4.84
CA LYS A 32 15.75 -8.74 5.17
C LYS A 32 14.55 -9.21 4.38
N ILE A 33 13.40 -9.20 5.02
CA ILE A 33 12.12 -9.44 4.39
C ILE A 33 11.45 -8.09 4.09
N ASN A 34 10.93 -7.93 2.88
CA ASN A 34 9.98 -6.87 2.58
C ASN A 34 8.58 -7.31 3.01
N TRP A 35 8.14 -6.86 4.17
CA TRP A 35 6.85 -7.21 4.75
C TRP A 35 5.66 -6.70 3.94
N SER A 36 5.83 -5.64 3.16
CA SER A 36 4.77 -5.09 2.31
C SER A 36 4.34 -6.04 1.19
N LEU A 37 5.24 -6.94 0.78
CA LEU A 37 5.00 -7.89 -0.32
C LEU A 37 4.56 -9.27 0.15
N GLN A 38 4.44 -9.50 1.48
CA GLN A 38 4.15 -10.82 1.99
C GLN A 38 2.66 -11.20 1.85
N PRO A 39 2.34 -12.49 1.72
CA PRO A 39 0.96 -12.96 1.71
C PRO A 39 0.19 -12.52 2.95
N GLY A 40 -1.09 -12.18 2.77
CA GLY A 40 -1.97 -11.76 3.87
C GLY A 40 -1.93 -10.27 4.19
N VAL A 41 -1.01 -9.51 3.62
CA VAL A 41 -0.99 -8.05 3.71
C VAL A 41 -2.24 -7.47 3.05
N LYS A 42 -2.86 -6.50 3.71
CA LYS A 42 -4.02 -5.77 3.19
C LYS A 42 -3.65 -4.32 3.00
N VAL A 43 -4.03 -3.78 1.85
CA VAL A 43 -3.78 -2.38 1.52
C VAL A 43 -5.07 -1.62 1.28
N ARG A 44 -5.06 -0.35 1.64
CA ARG A 44 -6.19 0.58 1.47
C ARG A 44 -5.66 1.97 1.18
N GLN A 45 -6.50 2.80 0.59
CA GLN A 45 -6.23 4.22 0.43
C GLN A 45 -7.51 5.04 0.64
N SER A 46 -7.33 6.34 0.91
CA SER A 46 -8.44 7.24 1.25
C SER A 46 -9.47 7.40 0.14
N SER A 47 -9.04 7.31 -1.11
CA SER A 47 -9.87 7.40 -2.30
C SER A 47 -9.10 6.90 -3.51
N ASN A 48 -9.78 6.59 -4.61
CA ASN A 48 -9.14 6.31 -5.90
C ASN A 48 -9.22 7.55 -6.79
N ARG A 49 -8.14 7.86 -7.49
CA ARG A 49 -8.09 9.00 -8.40
C ARG A 49 -9.07 8.87 -9.55
N ASN A 50 -9.31 7.68 -10.04
CA ASN A 50 -10.35 7.42 -11.01
C ASN A 50 -11.25 6.24 -10.59
N MET A 51 -12.48 6.26 -11.04
CA MET A 51 -13.48 5.24 -10.72
C MET A 51 -13.24 3.88 -11.41
N LEU A 52 -12.28 3.79 -12.32
CA LEU A 52 -11.98 2.57 -13.09
C LEU A 52 -10.95 1.66 -12.41
N GLY A 53 -10.49 2.00 -11.20
CA GLY A 53 -9.56 1.16 -10.41
C GLY A 53 -8.12 1.11 -10.94
N ALA A 54 -7.77 1.93 -11.95
CA ALA A 54 -6.42 1.93 -12.53
C ALA A 54 -5.32 2.33 -11.53
N TYR A 55 -5.68 3.06 -10.48
CA TYR A 55 -4.77 3.59 -9.46
C TYR A 55 -5.07 3.04 -8.06
N GLY A 56 -5.42 1.76 -7.98
CA GLY A 56 -5.74 1.10 -6.72
C GLY A 56 -4.55 0.95 -5.77
N PRO A 57 -4.81 0.71 -4.47
CA PRO A 57 -3.75 0.63 -3.45
C PRO A 57 -2.80 -0.55 -3.66
N GLU A 58 -3.23 -1.63 -4.30
CA GLU A 58 -2.41 -2.80 -4.62
C GLU A 58 -1.21 -2.50 -5.51
N LYS A 59 -1.27 -1.37 -6.24
CA LYS A 59 -0.20 -0.91 -7.14
C LYS A 59 1.03 -0.38 -6.39
N ALA A 60 0.87 -0.03 -5.12
CA ALA A 60 1.99 0.43 -4.30
C ALA A 60 2.64 -0.69 -3.47
N VAL A 61 2.26 -1.94 -3.70
CA VAL A 61 2.84 -3.14 -3.06
C VAL A 61 2.88 -4.31 -4.05
N ASP A 62 3.18 -4.06 -5.32
CA ASP A 62 3.22 -5.10 -6.35
C ASP A 62 4.66 -5.49 -6.75
N GLY A 63 5.65 -4.85 -6.14
CA GLY A 63 7.07 -5.06 -6.38
C GLY A 63 7.58 -4.34 -7.62
N ASN A 64 6.78 -3.43 -8.19
CA ASN A 64 7.16 -2.66 -9.38
C ASN A 64 7.45 -1.21 -8.99
N THR A 65 8.71 -0.82 -8.98
CA THR A 65 9.16 0.54 -8.68
C THR A 65 9.17 1.48 -9.88
N SER A 66 8.65 1.04 -11.04
CA SER A 66 8.62 1.85 -12.25
C SER A 66 7.72 3.07 -12.07
N SER A 67 8.23 4.24 -12.42
CA SER A 67 7.49 5.49 -12.40
C SER A 67 6.74 5.79 -13.70
N ARG A 68 6.79 4.88 -14.68
CA ARG A 68 6.14 5.10 -15.97
C ARG A 68 4.64 4.86 -15.85
N ILE A 69 3.86 5.85 -16.24
CA ILE A 69 2.39 5.75 -16.28
C ILE A 69 1.94 4.61 -17.19
N SER A 70 2.72 4.31 -18.25
CA SER A 70 2.45 3.18 -19.15
C SER A 70 2.45 1.81 -18.47
N ASP A 71 3.23 1.66 -17.38
CA ASP A 71 3.36 0.40 -16.67
C ASP A 71 2.20 0.16 -15.68
N VAL A 72 1.32 1.15 -15.51
CA VAL A 72 0.09 1.14 -14.69
C VAL A 72 0.33 0.62 -13.27
N SER A 73 1.53 0.87 -12.72
CA SER A 73 1.92 0.45 -11.37
C SER A 73 2.02 1.65 -10.43
N ILE A 74 0.96 2.45 -10.37
CA ILE A 74 0.88 3.64 -9.53
C ILE A 74 -0.41 3.59 -8.72
N SER A 75 -0.29 3.66 -7.41
CA SER A 75 -1.40 3.96 -6.50
C SER A 75 -1.58 5.47 -6.44
N ALA A 76 -2.77 5.97 -6.68
CA ALA A 76 -3.03 7.41 -6.58
C ALA A 76 -4.42 7.70 -5.98
N THR A 77 -4.44 8.61 -5.02
CA THR A 77 -5.68 9.11 -4.42
C THR A 77 -6.23 10.30 -5.22
N GLY A 78 -7.53 10.52 -5.13
CA GLY A 78 -8.14 11.81 -5.47
C GLY A 78 -7.98 12.81 -4.31
N VAL A 79 -8.22 14.07 -4.60
CA VAL A 79 -8.41 15.10 -3.57
C VAL A 79 -9.85 15.05 -3.10
N VAL A 80 -10.05 14.97 -1.80
CA VAL A 80 -11.38 15.08 -1.17
C VAL A 80 -11.32 16.26 -0.21
N GLU A 81 -12.17 17.25 -0.42
CA GLU A 81 -12.18 18.48 0.36
C GLU A 81 -12.25 18.20 1.86
N GLY A 82 -11.38 18.86 2.63
CA GLY A 82 -11.29 18.72 4.08
C GLY A 82 -10.75 17.37 4.57
N LYS A 83 -10.27 16.48 3.69
CA LYS A 83 -9.72 15.18 4.07
C LYS A 83 -8.28 15.03 3.61
N THR A 84 -7.45 14.53 4.51
CA THR A 84 -6.06 14.16 4.18
C THR A 84 -6.04 12.90 3.31
N ALA A 85 -5.32 12.96 2.20
CA ALA A 85 -5.06 11.80 1.36
C ALA A 85 -4.10 10.84 2.07
N TRP A 86 -4.40 9.54 2.04
CA TRP A 86 -3.56 8.53 2.67
C TRP A 86 -3.59 7.19 1.94
N PHE A 87 -2.52 6.44 2.13
CA PHE A 87 -2.33 5.04 1.78
C PHE A 87 -1.94 4.26 3.04
N GLY A 88 -2.39 3.04 3.19
CA GLY A 88 -2.10 2.22 4.37
C GLY A 88 -1.90 0.75 4.06
N ILE A 89 -0.98 0.14 4.81
CA ILE A 89 -0.67 -1.28 4.81
C ILE A 89 -1.05 -1.84 6.19
N ASP A 90 -1.86 -2.88 6.24
CA ASP A 90 -2.14 -3.70 7.42
C ASP A 90 -1.37 -5.02 7.24
N PHE A 91 -0.37 -5.27 8.08
CA PHE A 91 0.48 -6.46 8.02
C PHE A 91 -0.20 -7.74 8.54
N GLY A 92 -1.40 -7.63 9.07
CA GLY A 92 -2.22 -8.75 9.57
C GLY A 92 -2.68 -8.58 11.02
N ARG A 93 -3.81 -9.23 11.37
CA ARG A 93 -4.41 -9.04 12.70
C ARG A 93 -3.67 -9.73 13.82
N GLU A 94 -2.97 -10.81 13.51
CA GLU A 94 -2.40 -11.71 14.53
C GLU A 94 -0.91 -11.54 14.70
N THR A 95 -0.26 -10.72 13.85
CA THR A 95 1.19 -10.59 13.84
C THR A 95 1.63 -9.13 13.70
N ASN A 96 2.47 -8.68 14.62
CA ASN A 96 3.23 -7.46 14.45
C ASN A 96 4.52 -7.79 13.71
N ARG A 97 4.86 -7.00 12.70
CA ARG A 97 6.12 -7.14 11.97
C ARG A 97 7.19 -6.24 12.57
N THR A 98 8.38 -6.79 12.74
CA THR A 98 9.54 -5.98 13.12
C THR A 98 9.97 -5.17 11.91
N ILE A 99 9.83 -3.85 11.99
CA ILE A 99 10.21 -2.91 10.94
C ILE A 99 11.48 -2.17 11.36
N GLU A 100 12.47 -2.16 10.50
CA GLU A 100 13.73 -1.45 10.68
C GLU A 100 13.94 -0.34 9.65
N LYS A 101 13.29 -0.49 8.49
CA LYS A 101 13.45 0.45 7.38
C LYS A 101 12.16 0.52 6.57
N VAL A 102 11.81 1.72 6.14
CA VAL A 102 10.73 1.97 5.19
C VAL A 102 11.32 2.67 3.96
N VAL A 103 10.91 2.25 2.77
CA VAL A 103 11.28 2.89 1.51
C VAL A 103 10.01 3.27 0.75
N ILE A 104 9.93 4.52 0.35
CA ILE A 104 8.79 5.08 -0.38
C ILE A 104 9.27 5.50 -1.76
N TYR A 105 8.61 4.98 -2.78
CA TYR A 105 8.85 5.34 -4.16
C TYR A 105 7.68 6.20 -4.66
N THR A 106 8.01 7.35 -5.24
CA THR A 106 7.01 8.25 -5.83
C THR A 106 7.27 8.44 -7.30
N PRO A 107 6.21 8.61 -8.12
CA PRO A 107 6.36 8.71 -9.57
C PRO A 107 7.17 9.93 -10.00
N ALA A 108 7.88 9.82 -11.12
CA ALA A 108 8.74 10.86 -11.67
C ALA A 108 7.95 12.10 -12.11
N ASN A 109 6.85 11.91 -12.81
CA ASN A 109 6.04 13.02 -13.32
C ASN A 109 4.76 13.17 -12.49
N LEU A 110 4.82 14.08 -11.53
CA LEU A 110 3.70 14.37 -10.62
C LEU A 110 2.68 15.35 -11.22
N THR A 111 2.98 16.01 -12.35
CA THR A 111 2.07 17.02 -12.93
C THR A 111 0.73 16.44 -13.32
N LEU A 112 0.68 15.21 -13.82
CA LEU A 112 -0.56 14.51 -14.16
C LEU A 112 -1.29 13.94 -12.92
N LEU A 113 -0.57 13.63 -11.85
CA LEU A 113 -1.10 12.98 -10.65
C LEU A 113 -1.29 13.94 -9.48
N GLY A 114 -0.83 15.17 -9.62
CA GLY A 114 -0.75 16.17 -8.55
C GLY A 114 0.62 16.17 -7.89
N THR A 115 1.02 17.32 -7.38
CA THR A 115 2.33 17.50 -6.76
C THR A 115 2.26 17.09 -5.30
N MET A 116 2.97 16.04 -4.92
CA MET A 116 3.17 15.68 -3.53
C MET A 116 4.50 16.27 -3.04
N GLU A 117 4.44 17.38 -2.33
CA GLU A 117 5.64 18.07 -1.84
C GLU A 117 6.12 17.52 -0.50
N LYS A 118 5.19 17.12 0.34
CA LYS A 118 5.48 16.57 1.67
C LYS A 118 4.53 15.43 2.00
N PHE A 119 5.06 14.43 2.66
CA PHE A 119 4.27 13.33 3.18
C PHE A 119 4.80 12.87 4.53
N LYS A 120 3.95 12.26 5.32
CA LYS A 120 4.28 11.66 6.61
C LYS A 120 4.14 10.16 6.52
N VAL A 121 5.13 9.43 7.06
CA VAL A 121 5.08 7.98 7.25
C VAL A 121 4.86 7.72 8.72
N ILE A 122 3.91 6.85 9.04
CA ILE A 122 3.50 6.53 10.41
C ILE A 122 3.46 5.01 10.57
N LEU A 123 4.09 4.50 11.62
CA LEU A 123 3.99 3.11 12.04
C LEU A 123 3.07 3.01 13.26
N TYR A 124 2.09 2.12 13.19
CA TYR A 124 1.09 1.90 14.22
C TYR A 124 1.24 0.55 14.90
N GLY A 125 1.01 0.52 16.20
CA GLY A 125 0.81 -0.69 16.99
C GLY A 125 -0.62 -1.23 16.90
N ASN A 126 -0.91 -2.26 17.71
CA ASN A 126 -2.21 -2.94 17.73
C ASN A 126 -3.38 -2.02 18.08
N ASP A 127 -3.20 -1.15 19.05
CA ASP A 127 -4.23 -0.24 19.57
C ASP A 127 -4.31 1.07 18.78
N LYS A 128 -3.78 1.06 17.56
CA LYS A 128 -3.66 2.24 16.69
C LYS A 128 -2.80 3.36 17.32
N ASN A 129 -2.01 3.04 18.34
CA ASN A 129 -1.03 3.95 18.90
C ASN A 129 0.11 4.17 17.89
N VAL A 130 0.60 5.40 17.81
CA VAL A 130 1.75 5.73 16.97
C VAL A 130 3.02 5.22 17.65
N LEU A 131 3.77 4.37 16.97
CA LEU A 131 5.05 3.83 17.43
C LEU A 131 6.22 4.66 16.94
N ALA A 132 6.15 5.11 15.69
CA ALA A 132 7.13 5.99 15.08
C ALA A 132 6.48 6.77 13.94
N GLU A 133 6.91 8.01 13.74
CA GLU A 133 6.49 8.80 12.59
C GLU A 133 7.60 9.72 12.09
N LYS A 134 7.59 10.01 10.81
CA LYS A 134 8.53 10.96 10.19
C LYS A 134 7.91 11.64 8.98
N THR A 135 8.15 12.94 8.87
CA THR A 135 7.74 13.73 7.70
C THR A 135 8.92 13.90 6.76
N PHE A 136 8.64 13.76 5.47
CA PHE A 136 9.59 13.89 4.38
C PHE A 136 9.14 14.95 3.41
N SER A 137 10.10 15.63 2.80
CA SER A 137 9.89 16.50 1.64
C SER A 137 10.38 15.77 0.40
N THR A 138 9.61 15.86 -0.67
CA THR A 138 10.02 15.38 -1.99
C THR A 138 10.48 16.55 -2.82
N THR A 139 11.56 16.35 -3.58
CA THR A 139 11.89 17.27 -4.68
C THR A 139 11.37 16.60 -5.94
N PRO A 140 10.29 17.11 -6.57
CA PRO A 140 9.76 16.49 -7.78
C PRO A 140 10.85 16.41 -8.84
N SER A 141 11.03 15.21 -9.41
CA SER A 141 11.90 14.97 -10.54
C SER A 141 11.04 14.63 -11.76
N GLU A 142 11.27 15.32 -12.86
CA GLU A 142 10.53 15.02 -14.11
C GLU A 142 11.02 13.74 -14.80
N LYS A 143 12.18 13.22 -14.41
CA LYS A 143 12.89 12.17 -15.17
C LYS A 143 13.05 10.85 -14.46
N SER A 144 12.89 10.79 -13.16
CA SER A 144 13.17 9.57 -12.39
C SER A 144 12.23 9.40 -11.20
N THR A 145 12.00 8.16 -10.82
CA THR A 145 11.33 7.81 -9.57
C THR A 145 12.09 8.46 -8.41
N ASN A 146 11.38 9.14 -7.53
CA ASN A 146 11.97 9.64 -6.30
C ASN A 146 11.91 8.53 -5.25
N VAL A 147 13.03 8.29 -4.59
CA VAL A 147 13.16 7.27 -3.55
C VAL A 147 13.46 7.96 -2.23
N THR A 148 12.60 7.73 -1.25
CA THR A 148 12.79 8.20 0.12
C THR A 148 12.97 7.00 1.03
N SER A 149 14.10 6.94 1.73
CA SER A 149 14.41 5.85 2.66
C SER A 149 14.42 6.37 4.10
N TRP A 150 13.73 5.66 4.98
CA TRP A 150 13.74 5.89 6.40
C TRP A 150 14.25 4.67 7.15
N LYS A 151 15.49 4.72 7.60
CA LYS A 151 16.01 3.77 8.58
C LYS A 151 15.57 4.25 9.96
N LEU A 152 14.92 3.37 10.72
CA LEU A 152 14.50 3.67 12.08
C LEU A 152 15.72 3.63 13.03
N ASP A 153 15.69 4.45 14.08
CA ASP A 153 16.75 4.48 15.11
C ASP A 153 16.80 3.17 15.91
N ALA A 154 15.64 2.54 16.09
CA ALA A 154 15.49 1.19 16.66
C ALA A 154 14.37 0.45 15.91
N PRO A 155 14.45 -0.90 15.82
CA PRO A 155 13.38 -1.70 15.26
C PRO A 155 12.08 -1.52 16.03
N VAL A 156 10.94 -1.42 15.33
CA VAL A 156 9.61 -1.33 15.95
C VAL A 156 8.70 -2.46 15.51
N LYS A 157 7.96 -3.03 16.44
CA LYS A 157 6.94 -4.05 16.13
C LYS A 157 5.64 -3.36 15.71
N ALA A 158 5.47 -3.19 14.42
CA ALA A 158 4.31 -2.49 13.84
C ALA A 158 3.26 -3.47 13.31
N ARG A 159 2.01 -3.12 13.56
CA ARG A 159 0.84 -3.74 12.96
C ARG A 159 0.51 -3.18 11.60
N ALA A 160 0.67 -1.88 11.45
CA ALA A 160 0.31 -1.18 10.23
C ALA A 160 1.29 -0.05 9.93
N LEU A 161 1.37 0.28 8.64
CA LEU A 161 2.08 1.44 8.11
C LEU A 161 1.08 2.33 7.38
N ARG A 162 1.24 3.64 7.53
CA ARG A 162 0.45 4.61 6.78
C ARG A 162 1.35 5.70 6.21
N VAL A 163 1.07 6.07 4.97
CA VAL A 163 1.65 7.24 4.30
C VAL A 163 0.53 8.27 4.12
N GLU A 164 0.73 9.48 4.58
CA GLU A 164 -0.24 10.57 4.49
C GLU A 164 0.35 11.75 3.75
N SER A 165 -0.45 12.40 2.91
CA SER A 165 -0.10 13.73 2.42
C SER A 165 -0.01 14.70 3.61
N ALA A 166 1.06 15.49 3.68
CA ALA A 166 1.16 16.53 4.69
C ALA A 166 0.28 17.76 4.39
N ASN A 167 -0.26 17.84 3.19
CA ASN A 167 -1.19 18.90 2.76
C ASN A 167 -2.57 18.27 2.42
N PRO A 168 -3.65 18.64 3.14
CA PRO A 168 -5.00 18.10 2.90
C PRO A 168 -5.53 18.35 1.48
N SER A 169 -5.01 19.35 0.79
CA SER A 169 -5.43 19.70 -0.59
C SER A 169 -4.60 19.01 -1.67
N GLN A 170 -3.67 18.14 -1.29
CA GLN A 170 -2.81 17.42 -2.24
C GLN A 170 -3.14 15.93 -2.26
N PRO A 171 -3.20 15.31 -3.46
CA PRO A 171 -3.33 13.88 -3.59
C PRO A 171 -2.04 13.18 -3.16
N LEU A 172 -2.11 11.89 -2.93
CA LEU A 172 -0.98 11.00 -2.72
C LEU A 172 -0.79 10.13 -3.95
N ALA A 173 0.43 10.03 -4.46
CA ALA A 173 0.79 9.15 -5.57
C ALA A 173 2.05 8.36 -5.21
N LEU A 174 1.96 7.03 -5.26
CA LEU A 174 3.02 6.11 -4.86
C LEU A 174 3.21 5.05 -5.95
N THR A 175 4.46 4.73 -6.28
CA THR A 175 4.77 3.59 -7.14
C THR A 175 5.01 2.34 -6.31
N GLU A 176 5.69 2.47 -5.16
CA GLU A 176 5.93 1.33 -4.26
C GLU A 176 6.14 1.82 -2.82
N VAL A 177 5.73 1.01 -1.87
CA VAL A 177 5.97 1.18 -0.43
C VAL A 177 6.54 -0.12 0.11
N GLU A 178 7.76 -0.06 0.60
CA GLU A 178 8.47 -1.22 1.14
C GLU A 178 8.71 -1.03 2.63
N ALA A 179 8.50 -2.09 3.41
CA ALA A 179 8.77 -2.13 4.84
C ALA A 179 9.66 -3.34 5.15
N TYR A 180 10.88 -3.07 5.54
CA TYR A 180 11.90 -4.09 5.75
C TYR A 180 12.13 -4.39 7.21
N GLY A 181 12.28 -5.67 7.52
CA GLY A 181 12.69 -6.18 8.81
C GLY A 181 13.56 -7.41 8.71
N PRO A 182 14.03 -7.97 9.84
CA PRO A 182 14.85 -9.17 9.83
C PRO A 182 14.08 -10.36 9.25
N GLU A 183 14.81 -11.23 8.54
CA GLU A 183 14.25 -12.45 7.96
C GLU A 183 13.76 -13.43 9.03
N ASP A 184 14.48 -13.49 10.16
CA ASP A 184 14.16 -14.39 11.29
C ASP A 184 13.26 -13.74 12.36
N ALA A 185 12.58 -12.64 12.02
CA ALA A 185 11.62 -12.03 12.93
C ALA A 185 10.45 -13.00 13.15
N GLU A 186 10.48 -13.76 14.27
CA GLU A 186 9.36 -14.59 14.68
C GLU A 186 8.07 -13.75 14.72
N ASP A 187 7.04 -14.25 14.06
CA ASP A 187 5.68 -13.75 14.19
C ASP A 187 5.24 -13.91 15.64
N THR A 188 5.48 -12.90 16.46
CA THR A 188 5.05 -12.96 17.85
C THR A 188 3.52 -12.83 17.85
N PRO A 189 2.78 -13.87 18.28
CA PRO A 189 1.33 -13.77 18.40
C PRO A 189 0.99 -12.62 19.34
N VAL A 190 0.04 -11.80 18.92
CA VAL A 190 -0.50 -10.75 19.79
C VAL A 190 -1.20 -11.44 20.94
N PRO A 191 -0.89 -11.14 22.21
CA PRO A 191 -1.68 -11.65 23.31
C PRO A 191 -3.13 -11.24 23.12
N ALA A 192 -4.05 -12.19 23.28
CA ALA A 192 -5.47 -11.92 23.24
C ALA A 192 -5.80 -10.81 24.26
N PRO A 193 -6.73 -9.90 23.96
CA PRO A 193 -7.17 -8.91 24.93
C PRO A 193 -7.67 -9.67 26.17
N ALA A 194 -7.21 -9.26 27.34
CA ALA A 194 -7.71 -9.78 28.60
C ALA A 194 -9.21 -9.47 28.68
N GLU A 195 -10.04 -10.52 28.90
CA GLU A 195 -11.48 -10.38 29.14
C GLU A 195 -11.77 -9.64 30.45
#